data_581504ee1633a4dbbae7b4de24467f64
#
_entry.id   581504ee1633a4dbbae7b4de24467f64
#
_cell.length_a   1.000
_cell.length_b   1.000
_cell.length_c   1.000
_cell.angle_alpha   90.00
_cell.angle_beta   90.00
_cell.angle_gamma   90.00
#
_symmetry.space_group_name_H-M   'P 1'
#
loop_
_entity.id
_entity.type
_entity.pdbx_description
1 polymer ?
#
loop_
_entity_poly.entity_id
_entity_poly.type
_entity_poly.pdbx_seq_one_letter_code
_entity_poly.pdbx_strand_id
1 'polypeptide(L)'
;MSEKTVVGIDVSKAFSDICILSPNNDVIKRMKISNDIIGMKSLISVLEKVEYEYESRAVIIMEATAHYHQILANFFRIHNYEVIVINPIQSGALKNINIRKIKSDKTDAYNIALLYRIKNYNETITHSDTVNSIKKLCRQHKELTDEIVEHINRLIAFLDISFPDYKKVFPDLQGKTPLSLLEKYPTVGDVLSPENKQDMIQMIKENSHKSYSYAEAKYEKLLQAAEKSIEVCIVNLSSAVFIQTTVSVIFSLQEALKAINDEIKRLSLLDEKFHKDMTLLQSIPGVGEYTACVILSELGDVSNFSKPKELVAFFGLDPGVSQSGTYNRKNNKISKRGSPHVRLILHMLAKSNVYPNRNREYLNPVMRAYFEKKIAEKPYKIVMCAIMRKMVQIIFAVLRNQRAFELRTPEEHQKLIRENSKLVA
;
A
#
# COMPACT_ATOMS: atom_id res chain seq x y z
N MET A 1 -20.59 -18.68 31.25
CA MET A 1 -19.33 -19.09 30.60
C MET A 1 -18.22 -18.76 31.58
N SER A 2 -17.42 -19.76 32.00
CA SER A 2 -16.25 -19.50 32.85
C SER A 2 -15.31 -18.54 32.08
N GLU A 3 -14.84 -17.49 32.75
CA GLU A 3 -13.90 -16.57 32.12
C GLU A 3 -12.58 -17.30 31.87
N LYS A 4 -12.00 -17.11 30.71
CA LYS A 4 -10.74 -17.78 30.31
C LYS A 4 -9.52 -17.15 31.01
N THR A 5 -8.46 -17.89 31.20
CA THR A 5 -7.13 -17.33 31.50
C THR A 5 -6.66 -16.44 30.36
N VAL A 6 -6.09 -15.27 30.63
CA VAL A 6 -5.67 -14.31 29.62
C VAL A 6 -4.18 -14.00 29.74
N VAL A 7 -3.48 -14.07 28.60
CA VAL A 7 -2.05 -13.77 28.49
C VAL A 7 -1.87 -12.52 27.65
N GLY A 8 -1.52 -11.41 28.28
CA GLY A 8 -1.13 -10.18 27.57
C GLY A 8 0.36 -10.18 27.26
N ILE A 9 0.70 -9.90 26.01
CA ILE A 9 2.08 -9.86 25.53
C ILE A 9 2.38 -8.48 24.96
N ASP A 10 3.31 -7.77 25.56
CA ASP A 10 3.93 -6.59 24.99
C ASP A 10 5.20 -6.99 24.24
N VAL A 11 5.15 -6.86 22.91
CA VAL A 11 6.19 -7.40 22.00
C VAL A 11 7.22 -6.34 21.68
N SER A 12 8.49 -6.61 21.95
CA SER A 12 9.63 -5.82 21.50
C SER A 12 10.54 -6.61 20.53
N LYS A 13 11.68 -6.08 20.12
CA LYS A 13 12.56 -6.74 19.13
C LYS A 13 13.16 -8.05 19.62
N ALA A 14 13.75 -8.06 20.81
CA ALA A 14 14.52 -9.20 21.34
C ALA A 14 13.79 -9.96 22.44
N PHE A 15 12.90 -9.29 23.15
CA PHE A 15 12.19 -9.82 24.31
C PHE A 15 10.73 -9.41 24.26
N SER A 16 9.89 -10.17 24.97
CA SER A 16 8.50 -9.80 25.19
C SER A 16 8.18 -9.85 26.68
N ASP A 17 7.45 -8.83 27.16
CA ASP A 17 6.93 -8.78 28.51
C ASP A 17 5.54 -9.45 28.56
N ILE A 18 5.36 -10.33 29.52
CA ILE A 18 4.17 -11.21 29.65
C ILE A 18 3.45 -10.89 30.96
N CYS A 19 2.13 -10.80 30.89
CA CYS A 19 1.25 -10.76 32.06
C CYS A 19 0.15 -11.80 31.90
N ILE A 20 0.04 -12.72 32.86
CA ILE A 20 -0.97 -13.78 32.90
C ILE A 20 -2.01 -13.41 33.95
N LEU A 21 -3.28 -13.33 33.53
CA LEU A 21 -4.43 -13.06 34.40
C LEU A 21 -5.27 -14.32 34.60
N SER A 22 -5.67 -14.56 35.86
CA SER A 22 -6.61 -15.62 36.20
C SER A 22 -8.02 -15.34 35.62
N PRO A 23 -8.94 -16.31 35.58
CA PRO A 23 -10.34 -16.07 35.27
C PRO A 23 -10.96 -14.94 36.09
N ASN A 24 -10.51 -14.72 37.32
CA ASN A 24 -11.00 -13.69 38.23
C ASN A 24 -10.28 -12.33 38.10
N ASN A 25 -9.43 -12.15 37.14
CA ASN A 25 -8.62 -10.95 36.88
C ASN A 25 -7.43 -10.71 37.80
N ASP A 26 -7.07 -11.69 38.64
CA ASP A 26 -5.86 -11.60 39.44
C ASP A 26 -4.62 -11.86 38.60
N VAL A 27 -3.55 -11.16 38.93
CA VAL A 27 -2.27 -11.38 38.25
C VAL A 27 -1.63 -12.67 38.79
N ILE A 28 -1.67 -13.73 37.97
CA ILE A 28 -1.01 -15.02 38.32
C ILE A 28 0.51 -14.86 38.21
N LYS A 29 0.97 -14.34 37.09
CA LYS A 29 2.41 -14.24 36.80
C LYS A 29 2.75 -13.09 35.88
N ARG A 30 3.90 -12.48 36.15
CA ARG A 30 4.59 -11.59 35.22
C ARG A 30 5.95 -12.17 34.90
N MET A 31 6.33 -12.19 33.64
CA MET A 31 7.61 -12.71 33.21
C MET A 31 8.08 -12.01 31.93
N LYS A 32 9.34 -12.19 31.63
CA LYS A 32 9.95 -11.75 30.38
C LYS A 32 10.49 -12.97 29.65
N ILE A 33 10.24 -13.06 28.36
CA ILE A 33 10.77 -14.14 27.52
C ILE A 33 11.62 -13.57 26.38
N SER A 34 12.61 -14.33 25.92
CA SER A 34 13.26 -14.05 24.64
C SER A 34 12.33 -14.40 23.49
N ASN A 35 12.41 -13.61 22.39
CA ASN A 35 11.60 -13.84 21.19
C ASN A 35 12.21 -14.93 20.29
N ASP A 36 12.64 -16.03 20.89
CA ASP A 36 13.19 -17.22 20.26
C ASP A 36 12.40 -18.47 20.68
N ILE A 37 12.77 -19.61 20.08
CA ILE A 37 12.09 -20.88 20.34
C ILE A 37 12.17 -21.30 21.82
N ILE A 38 13.24 -20.95 22.51
CA ILE A 38 13.47 -21.31 23.92
C ILE A 38 12.51 -20.50 24.81
N GLY A 39 12.46 -19.18 24.61
CA GLY A 39 11.57 -18.30 25.35
C GLY A 39 10.10 -18.64 25.10
N MET A 40 9.70 -18.88 23.84
CA MET A 40 8.33 -19.27 23.51
C MET A 40 7.93 -20.61 24.13
N LYS A 41 8.79 -21.62 24.10
CA LYS A 41 8.55 -22.92 24.79
C LYS A 41 8.49 -22.77 26.30
N SER A 42 9.31 -21.90 26.88
CA SER A 42 9.25 -21.61 28.33
C SER A 42 7.90 -21.05 28.74
N LEU A 43 7.31 -20.20 27.90
CA LEU A 43 5.95 -19.68 28.15
C LEU A 43 4.90 -20.80 28.08
N ILE A 44 4.95 -21.69 27.06
CA ILE A 44 4.05 -22.84 26.98
C ILE A 44 4.10 -23.67 28.28
N SER A 45 5.30 -24.01 28.76
CA SER A 45 5.44 -24.80 29.99
C SER A 45 4.86 -24.12 31.23
N VAL A 46 4.82 -22.78 31.24
CA VAL A 46 4.13 -22.03 32.29
C VAL A 46 2.60 -22.06 32.08
N LEU A 47 2.15 -21.92 30.85
CA LEU A 47 0.73 -21.93 30.51
C LEU A 47 0.08 -23.28 30.80
N GLU A 48 0.74 -24.39 30.48
CA GLU A 48 0.26 -25.74 30.78
C GLU A 48 -0.02 -25.93 32.30
N LYS A 49 0.85 -25.41 33.16
CA LYS A 49 0.62 -25.45 34.63
C LYS A 49 -0.56 -24.59 35.05
N VAL A 50 -0.68 -23.38 34.52
CA VAL A 50 -1.77 -22.45 34.78
C VAL A 50 -3.09 -23.01 34.26
N GLU A 51 -3.12 -23.60 33.10
CA GLU A 51 -4.30 -24.21 32.48
C GLU A 51 -4.78 -25.41 33.29
N TYR A 52 -3.85 -26.21 33.83
CA TYR A 52 -4.18 -27.32 34.73
C TYR A 52 -4.77 -26.82 36.05
N GLU A 53 -4.18 -25.77 36.67
CA GLU A 53 -4.64 -25.20 37.95
C GLU A 53 -6.03 -24.55 37.86
N TYR A 54 -6.30 -23.84 36.77
CA TYR A 54 -7.55 -23.09 36.57
C TYR A 54 -8.58 -23.81 35.69
N GLU A 55 -8.30 -25.01 35.24
CA GLU A 55 -9.16 -25.80 34.33
C GLU A 55 -9.65 -24.97 33.12
N SER A 56 -8.83 -24.03 32.68
CA SER A 56 -9.19 -23.04 31.65
C SER A 56 -8.05 -22.81 30.66
N ARG A 57 -8.31 -23.06 29.37
CA ARG A 57 -7.34 -22.80 28.32
C ARG A 57 -7.07 -21.31 28.17
N ALA A 58 -5.79 -20.95 28.03
CA ALA A 58 -5.37 -19.57 27.94
C ALA A 58 -5.67 -18.97 26.54
N VAL A 59 -6.06 -17.69 26.53
CA VAL A 59 -6.14 -16.85 25.34
C VAL A 59 -4.99 -15.88 25.37
N ILE A 60 -4.27 -15.79 24.27
CA ILE A 60 -3.12 -14.91 24.11
C ILE A 60 -3.54 -13.66 23.34
N ILE A 61 -3.30 -12.50 23.93
CA ILE A 61 -3.54 -11.21 23.27
C ILE A 61 -2.24 -10.42 23.20
N MET A 62 -1.91 -9.88 22.01
CA MET A 62 -0.68 -9.13 21.77
C MET A 62 -0.91 -7.94 20.88
N GLU A 63 -0.02 -6.93 21.00
CA GLU A 63 -0.01 -5.76 20.14
C GLU A 63 0.75 -6.04 18.85
N ALA A 64 0.23 -5.54 17.71
CA ALA A 64 0.90 -5.63 16.39
C ALA A 64 2.09 -4.68 16.31
N THR A 65 3.17 -4.97 17.04
CA THR A 65 4.40 -4.18 17.04
C THR A 65 5.28 -4.58 15.86
N ALA A 66 5.37 -3.71 14.84
CA ALA A 66 6.11 -3.94 13.61
C ALA A 66 5.87 -5.36 13.03
N HIS A 67 6.93 -6.13 12.75
CA HIS A 67 6.83 -7.52 12.29
C HIS A 67 7.11 -8.57 13.40
N TYR A 68 7.58 -8.13 14.56
CA TYR A 68 8.05 -9.04 15.62
C TYR A 68 6.95 -9.94 16.20
N HIS A 69 5.71 -9.44 16.29
CA HIS A 69 4.57 -10.20 16.77
C HIS A 69 4.21 -11.40 15.86
N GLN A 70 4.59 -11.38 14.56
CA GLN A 70 4.17 -12.40 13.60
C GLN A 70 4.70 -13.79 13.95
N ILE A 71 5.97 -13.88 14.35
CA ILE A 71 6.60 -15.16 14.72
C ILE A 71 5.95 -15.72 15.99
N LEU A 72 5.74 -14.89 17.01
CA LEU A 72 5.08 -15.29 18.24
C LEU A 72 3.65 -15.77 17.98
N ALA A 73 2.87 -14.95 17.25
CA ALA A 73 1.49 -15.29 16.93
C ALA A 73 1.37 -16.61 16.15
N ASN A 74 2.25 -16.82 15.17
CA ASN A 74 2.28 -18.07 14.40
C ASN A 74 2.66 -19.26 15.29
N PHE A 75 3.70 -19.10 16.11
CA PHE A 75 4.16 -20.18 17.01
C PHE A 75 3.03 -20.63 17.95
N PHE A 76 2.35 -19.71 18.61
CA PHE A 76 1.27 -20.06 19.53
C PHE A 76 0.03 -20.63 18.82
N ARG A 77 -0.29 -20.17 17.61
CA ARG A 77 -1.37 -20.77 16.79
C ARG A 77 -1.08 -22.21 16.38
N ILE A 78 0.16 -22.51 15.99
CA ILE A 78 0.59 -23.89 15.70
C ILE A 78 0.45 -24.80 16.93
N HIS A 79 0.62 -24.25 18.13
CA HIS A 79 0.41 -24.97 19.39
C HIS A 79 -1.05 -24.90 19.89
N ASN A 80 -1.99 -24.56 18.97
CA ASN A 80 -3.43 -24.53 19.21
C ASN A 80 -3.89 -23.54 20.28
N TYR A 81 -3.16 -22.45 20.52
CA TYR A 81 -3.65 -21.33 21.34
C TYR A 81 -4.52 -20.38 20.49
N GLU A 82 -5.58 -19.85 21.12
CA GLU A 82 -6.32 -18.72 20.56
C GLU A 82 -5.43 -17.48 20.68
N VAL A 83 -5.09 -16.85 19.54
CA VAL A 83 -4.19 -15.70 19.50
C VAL A 83 -4.88 -14.51 18.84
N ILE A 84 -5.05 -13.46 19.63
CA ILE A 84 -5.66 -12.20 19.24
C ILE A 84 -4.55 -11.16 19.05
N VAL A 85 -4.50 -10.57 17.88
CA VAL A 85 -3.56 -9.48 17.59
C VAL A 85 -4.35 -8.19 17.48
N ILE A 86 -3.96 -7.17 18.28
CA ILE A 86 -4.63 -5.87 18.31
C ILE A 86 -3.78 -4.76 17.71
N ASN A 87 -4.44 -3.73 17.18
CA ASN A 87 -3.75 -2.56 16.66
C ASN A 87 -3.19 -1.69 17.81
N PRO A 88 -1.93 -1.18 17.71
CA PRO A 88 -1.32 -0.28 18.70
C PRO A 88 -2.15 0.95 19.09
N ILE A 89 -3.03 1.41 18.20
CA ILE A 89 -3.93 2.53 18.51
C ILE A 89 -4.93 2.17 19.63
N GLN A 90 -5.31 0.90 19.74
CA GLN A 90 -6.29 0.44 20.73
C GLN A 90 -5.66 0.33 22.11
N SER A 91 -4.45 -0.23 22.21
CA SER A 91 -3.69 -0.30 23.47
C SER A 91 -3.29 1.10 23.96
N GLY A 92 -2.96 2.01 23.05
CA GLY A 92 -2.65 3.41 23.36
C GLY A 92 -3.82 4.18 24.00
N ALA A 93 -5.07 3.82 23.71
CA ALA A 93 -6.24 4.45 24.31
C ALA A 93 -6.35 4.18 25.83
N LEU A 94 -5.99 2.98 26.28
CA LEU A 94 -5.95 2.63 27.73
C LEU A 94 -4.79 3.31 28.47
N LYS A 95 -3.64 3.52 27.79
CA LYS A 95 -2.49 4.22 28.38
C LYS A 95 -2.85 5.66 28.81
N ASN A 96 -3.87 6.26 28.19
CA ASN A 96 -4.33 7.61 28.50
C ASN A 96 -5.40 7.69 29.61
N ILE A 97 -5.92 6.55 30.09
CA ILE A 97 -6.92 6.51 31.18
C ILE A 97 -6.25 6.65 32.56
N ASN A 98 -5.00 6.24 32.69
CA ASN A 98 -4.25 6.39 33.93
C ASN A 98 -3.72 7.82 34.10
N ILE A 99 -4.16 8.50 35.16
CA ILE A 99 -3.79 9.88 35.54
C ILE A 99 -2.26 10.04 35.75
N ARG A 100 -1.56 8.98 36.12
CA ARG A 100 -0.10 8.97 36.24
C ARG A 100 0.51 8.29 35.02
N LYS A 101 1.24 9.03 34.19
CA LYS A 101 2.02 8.55 33.02
C LYS A 101 3.25 7.73 33.48
N ILE A 102 3.04 6.60 34.16
CA ILE A 102 4.11 5.65 34.41
C ILE A 102 4.17 4.73 33.18
N LYS A 103 5.13 4.94 32.31
CA LYS A 103 5.41 4.07 31.17
C LYS A 103 6.39 2.99 31.63
N SER A 104 5.93 1.76 31.78
CA SER A 104 6.78 0.58 31.97
C SER A 104 6.23 -0.58 31.17
N ASP A 105 7.09 -1.35 30.53
CA ASP A 105 6.74 -2.50 29.69
C ASP A 105 5.88 -3.53 30.47
N LYS A 106 6.13 -3.66 31.79
CA LYS A 106 5.31 -4.50 32.70
C LYS A 106 3.86 -4.05 32.84
N THR A 107 3.61 -2.75 32.73
CA THR A 107 2.26 -2.16 32.79
C THR A 107 1.56 -2.33 31.45
N ASP A 108 2.32 -2.32 30.35
CA ASP A 108 1.78 -2.42 29.02
C ASP A 108 1.25 -3.83 28.72
N ALA A 109 1.96 -4.90 29.09
CA ALA A 109 1.48 -6.29 28.99
C ALA A 109 0.19 -6.53 29.82
N TYR A 110 0.09 -5.95 31.02
CA TYR A 110 -1.12 -5.99 31.83
C TYR A 110 -2.30 -5.26 31.17
N ASN A 111 -2.07 -4.07 30.65
CA ASN A 111 -3.10 -3.30 29.94
C ASN A 111 -3.61 -4.02 28.69
N ILE A 112 -2.72 -4.71 27.97
CA ILE A 112 -3.09 -5.55 26.82
C ILE A 112 -4.02 -6.70 27.28
N ALA A 113 -3.69 -7.39 28.37
CA ALA A 113 -4.55 -8.43 28.93
C ALA A 113 -5.92 -7.90 29.36
N LEU A 114 -5.97 -6.71 29.98
CA LEU A 114 -7.22 -6.06 30.36
C LEU A 114 -8.11 -5.71 29.18
N LEU A 115 -7.56 -5.37 28.01
CA LEU A 115 -8.35 -5.10 26.80
C LEU A 115 -9.24 -6.29 26.42
N TYR A 116 -8.73 -7.50 26.57
CA TYR A 116 -9.54 -8.71 26.37
C TYR A 116 -10.73 -8.76 27.33
N ARG A 117 -10.53 -8.46 28.61
CA ARG A 117 -11.57 -8.51 29.65
C ARG A 117 -12.70 -7.52 29.41
N ILE A 118 -12.36 -6.28 29.12
CA ILE A 118 -13.37 -5.24 28.86
C ILE A 118 -14.01 -5.36 27.48
N LYS A 119 -13.61 -6.35 26.67
CA LYS A 119 -14.10 -6.59 25.30
C LYS A 119 -14.07 -5.32 24.41
N ASN A 120 -13.15 -4.41 24.69
CA ASN A 120 -12.99 -3.16 23.96
C ASN A 120 -11.81 -3.24 23.00
N TYR A 121 -11.80 -4.28 22.16
CA TYR A 121 -10.81 -4.46 21.11
C TYR A 121 -11.49 -4.94 19.83
N ASN A 122 -10.90 -4.57 18.71
CA ASN A 122 -11.19 -5.17 17.42
C ASN A 122 -9.98 -5.99 17.02
N GLU A 123 -10.18 -7.23 16.68
CA GLU A 123 -9.11 -8.06 16.15
C GLU A 123 -8.57 -7.46 14.85
N THR A 124 -7.27 -7.55 14.68
CA THR A 124 -6.69 -7.23 13.38
C THR A 124 -7.19 -8.27 12.38
N ILE A 125 -7.72 -7.81 11.26
CA ILE A 125 -8.21 -8.68 10.19
C ILE A 125 -7.08 -9.63 9.79
N THR A 126 -7.29 -10.92 10.00
CA THR A 126 -6.35 -11.97 9.56
C THR A 126 -6.69 -12.33 8.13
N HIS A 127 -5.69 -12.24 7.26
CA HIS A 127 -5.79 -12.65 5.86
C HIS A 127 -5.23 -14.07 5.69
N SER A 128 -5.62 -14.76 4.63
CA SER A 128 -4.95 -15.99 4.22
C SER A 128 -3.46 -15.73 3.95
N ASP A 129 -2.63 -16.77 4.00
CA ASP A 129 -1.19 -16.62 3.72
C ASP A 129 -0.95 -16.08 2.30
N THR A 130 -1.79 -16.48 1.35
CA THR A 130 -1.75 -15.98 -0.03
C THR A 130 -2.02 -14.47 -0.07
N VAL A 131 -3.09 -14.00 0.57
CA VAL A 131 -3.44 -12.56 0.61
C VAL A 131 -2.39 -11.76 1.36
N ASN A 132 -1.82 -12.29 2.46
CA ASN A 132 -0.71 -11.65 3.17
C ASN A 132 0.55 -11.54 2.31
N SER A 133 0.83 -12.56 1.49
CA SER A 133 1.96 -12.57 0.55
C SER A 133 1.75 -11.51 -0.54
N ILE A 134 0.58 -11.47 -1.16
CA ILE A 134 0.22 -10.43 -2.13
C ILE A 134 0.36 -9.03 -1.51
N LYS A 135 -0.11 -8.84 -0.28
CA LYS A 135 0.02 -7.56 0.44
C LYS A 135 1.47 -7.12 0.61
N LYS A 136 2.35 -8.04 1.01
CA LYS A 136 3.80 -7.77 1.15
C LYS A 136 4.43 -7.41 -0.19
N LEU A 137 4.12 -8.17 -1.25
CA LEU A 137 4.61 -7.91 -2.60
C LEU A 137 4.12 -6.57 -3.15
N CYS A 138 2.85 -6.21 -2.94
CA CYS A 138 2.32 -4.91 -3.35
C CYS A 138 3.04 -3.75 -2.65
N ARG A 139 3.43 -3.89 -1.38
CA ARG A 139 4.21 -2.88 -0.67
C ARG A 139 5.63 -2.80 -1.20
N GLN A 140 6.29 -3.94 -1.42
CA GLN A 140 7.62 -3.99 -2.02
C GLN A 140 7.62 -3.41 -3.44
N HIS A 141 6.59 -3.70 -4.25
CA HIS A 141 6.41 -3.07 -5.56
C HIS A 141 6.40 -1.54 -5.47
N LYS A 142 5.70 -0.98 -4.48
CA LYS A 142 5.66 0.47 -4.26
C LYS A 142 7.03 1.01 -3.88
N GLU A 143 7.75 0.34 -2.98
CA GLU A 143 9.11 0.71 -2.55
C GLU A 143 10.07 0.74 -3.75
N LEU A 144 10.13 -0.34 -4.54
CA LEU A 144 10.96 -0.39 -5.75
C LEU A 144 10.57 0.69 -6.79
N THR A 145 9.28 0.98 -6.92
CA THR A 145 8.82 2.06 -7.81
C THR A 145 9.35 3.43 -7.35
N ASP A 146 9.33 3.69 -6.04
CA ASP A 146 9.87 4.93 -5.48
C ASP A 146 11.39 5.02 -5.67
N GLU A 147 12.12 3.92 -5.47
CA GLU A 147 13.57 3.83 -5.70
C GLU A 147 13.92 4.10 -7.18
N ILE A 148 13.17 3.52 -8.11
CA ILE A 148 13.35 3.81 -9.55
C ILE A 148 13.18 5.31 -9.82
N VAL A 149 12.13 5.93 -9.29
CA VAL A 149 11.88 7.37 -9.46
C VAL A 149 13.03 8.20 -8.85
N GLU A 150 13.55 7.81 -7.71
CA GLU A 150 14.68 8.48 -7.07
C GLU A 150 15.94 8.40 -7.93
N HIS A 151 16.29 7.21 -8.45
CA HIS A 151 17.45 7.03 -9.34
C HIS A 151 17.28 7.77 -10.67
N ILE A 152 16.08 7.78 -11.24
CA ILE A 152 15.79 8.58 -12.44
C ILE A 152 15.98 10.08 -12.16
N ASN A 153 15.53 10.59 -11.02
CA ASN A 153 15.73 12.00 -10.67
C ASN A 153 17.20 12.35 -10.49
N ARG A 154 18.00 11.45 -9.88
CA ARG A 154 19.46 11.60 -9.79
C ARG A 154 20.11 11.62 -11.16
N LEU A 155 19.70 10.71 -12.06
CA LEU A 155 20.17 10.66 -13.44
C LEU A 155 19.83 11.96 -14.17
N ILE A 156 18.60 12.46 -14.05
CA ILE A 156 18.19 13.74 -14.65
C ILE A 156 19.07 14.89 -14.16
N ALA A 157 19.23 15.03 -12.86
CA ALA A 157 20.06 16.11 -12.29
C ALA A 157 21.52 16.06 -12.76
N PHE A 158 22.04 14.86 -13.02
CA PHE A 158 23.37 14.69 -13.56
C PHE A 158 23.42 15.02 -15.07
N LEU A 159 22.42 14.56 -15.85
CA LEU A 159 22.31 14.85 -17.28
C LEU A 159 22.07 16.35 -17.55
N ASP A 160 21.40 17.07 -16.67
CA ASP A 160 21.20 18.51 -16.79
C ASP A 160 22.55 19.27 -16.84
N ILE A 161 23.63 18.67 -16.34
CA ILE A 161 24.98 19.23 -16.33
C ILE A 161 25.85 18.60 -17.42
N SER A 162 25.79 17.28 -17.62
CA SER A 162 26.69 16.53 -18.48
C SER A 162 26.16 16.34 -19.92
N PHE A 163 24.84 16.39 -20.12
CA PHE A 163 24.18 16.27 -21.41
C PHE A 163 22.81 16.99 -21.39
N PRO A 164 22.76 18.34 -21.29
CA PRO A 164 21.55 19.12 -20.99
C PRO A 164 20.36 18.87 -21.90
N ASP A 165 20.60 18.62 -23.19
CA ASP A 165 19.54 18.46 -24.20
C ASP A 165 19.07 17.00 -24.36
N TYR A 166 19.66 16.02 -23.65
CA TYR A 166 19.28 14.61 -23.75
C TYR A 166 17.79 14.37 -23.44
N LYS A 167 17.26 15.01 -22.39
CA LYS A 167 15.85 14.90 -22.00
C LYS A 167 14.87 15.54 -23.00
N LYS A 168 15.32 16.49 -23.82
CA LYS A 168 14.49 17.03 -24.91
C LYS A 168 14.26 15.99 -26.00
N VAL A 169 15.26 15.11 -26.23
CA VAL A 169 15.13 13.99 -27.15
C VAL A 169 14.32 12.85 -26.55
N PHE A 170 14.58 12.52 -25.30
CA PHE A 170 13.92 11.43 -24.56
C PHE A 170 13.21 11.96 -23.31
N PRO A 171 11.98 12.49 -23.45
CA PRO A 171 11.23 13.05 -22.30
C PRO A 171 10.94 12.05 -21.19
N ASP A 172 10.76 10.77 -21.54
CA ASP A 172 10.59 9.65 -20.61
C ASP A 172 11.90 8.86 -20.52
N LEU A 173 12.66 9.11 -19.45
CA LEU A 173 13.93 8.42 -19.20
C LEU A 173 13.76 7.02 -18.58
N GLN A 174 12.53 6.61 -18.19
CA GLN A 174 12.30 5.26 -17.70
C GLN A 174 12.23 4.21 -18.81
N GLY A 175 12.10 4.65 -20.05
CA GLY A 175 12.02 3.79 -21.21
C GLY A 175 13.34 3.04 -21.49
N LYS A 176 13.22 1.86 -22.08
CA LYS A 176 14.38 1.01 -22.40
C LYS A 176 15.38 1.72 -23.34
N THR A 177 14.90 2.39 -24.39
CA THR A 177 15.76 3.05 -25.39
C THR A 177 16.70 4.10 -24.78
N PRO A 178 16.22 5.11 -24.01
CA PRO A 178 17.13 6.11 -23.45
C PRO A 178 18.12 5.53 -22.45
N LEU A 179 17.69 4.56 -21.62
CA LEU A 179 18.58 3.95 -20.64
C LEU A 179 19.66 3.09 -21.32
N SER A 180 19.30 2.26 -22.30
CA SER A 180 20.28 1.44 -23.02
C SER A 180 21.30 2.29 -23.79
N LEU A 181 20.90 3.43 -24.35
CA LEU A 181 21.83 4.35 -24.97
C LEU A 181 22.80 4.95 -23.96
N LEU A 182 22.33 5.38 -22.79
CA LEU A 182 23.18 5.92 -21.73
C LEU A 182 24.10 4.88 -21.11
N GLU A 183 23.68 3.62 -21.08
CA GLU A 183 24.51 2.50 -20.59
C GLU A 183 25.73 2.30 -21.49
N LYS A 184 25.54 2.31 -22.80
CA LYS A 184 26.61 2.05 -23.79
C LYS A 184 27.34 3.31 -24.20
N TYR A 185 26.64 4.43 -24.32
CA TYR A 185 27.11 5.72 -24.83
C TYR A 185 26.79 6.85 -23.82
N PRO A 186 27.47 6.88 -22.68
CA PRO A 186 27.10 7.74 -21.55
C PRO A 186 27.41 9.22 -21.74
N THR A 187 28.30 9.58 -22.70
CA THR A 187 28.80 10.95 -22.87
C THR A 187 28.36 11.58 -24.17
N VAL A 188 28.39 12.91 -24.22
CA VAL A 188 28.18 13.68 -25.44
C VAL A 188 29.22 13.29 -26.51
N GLY A 189 30.48 13.03 -26.12
CA GLY A 189 31.55 12.60 -27.06
C GLY A 189 31.25 11.27 -27.72
N ASP A 190 30.65 10.31 -27.00
CA ASP A 190 30.26 9.03 -27.58
C ASP A 190 29.21 9.18 -28.68
N VAL A 191 28.26 10.13 -28.50
CA VAL A 191 27.22 10.42 -29.50
C VAL A 191 27.77 11.13 -30.69
N LEU A 192 28.76 12.00 -30.54
CA LEU A 192 29.42 12.73 -31.62
C LEU A 192 30.39 11.85 -32.43
N SER A 193 30.79 10.69 -31.92
CA SER A 193 31.69 9.78 -32.63
C SER A 193 30.98 9.09 -33.79
N PRO A 194 31.46 9.28 -35.04
CA PRO A 194 30.81 8.73 -36.26
C PRO A 194 30.75 7.20 -36.26
N GLU A 195 31.70 6.55 -35.61
CA GLU A 195 31.78 5.07 -35.52
C GLU A 195 30.59 4.46 -34.75
N ASN A 196 29.99 5.21 -33.82
CA ASN A 196 28.89 4.75 -33.00
C ASN A 196 27.51 4.92 -33.68
N LYS A 197 27.42 5.65 -34.80
CA LYS A 197 26.15 6.01 -35.48
C LYS A 197 25.27 4.80 -35.76
N GLN A 198 25.83 3.81 -36.48
CA GLN A 198 25.06 2.66 -36.94
C GLN A 198 24.53 1.81 -35.77
N ASP A 199 25.34 1.61 -34.76
CA ASP A 199 24.97 0.85 -33.58
C ASP A 199 23.89 1.57 -32.77
N MET A 200 23.99 2.89 -32.59
CA MET A 200 22.94 3.69 -31.93
C MET A 200 21.60 3.62 -32.67
N ILE A 201 21.60 3.74 -34.00
CA ILE A 201 20.38 3.61 -34.82
C ILE A 201 19.76 2.22 -34.62
N GLN A 202 20.58 1.17 -34.65
CA GLN A 202 20.12 -0.19 -34.46
C GLN A 202 19.54 -0.39 -33.06
N MET A 203 20.21 0.11 -32.00
CA MET A 203 19.70 0.07 -30.64
C MET A 203 18.36 0.80 -30.47
N ILE A 204 18.21 1.98 -31.08
CA ILE A 204 16.96 2.73 -31.08
C ILE A 204 15.85 1.92 -31.74
N LYS A 205 16.11 1.32 -32.90
CA LYS A 205 15.16 0.48 -33.64
C LYS A 205 14.70 -0.71 -32.79
N GLU A 206 15.64 -1.47 -32.23
CA GLU A 206 15.37 -2.68 -31.44
C GLU A 206 14.59 -2.37 -30.15
N ASN A 207 15.04 -1.39 -29.39
CA ASN A 207 14.41 -1.06 -28.12
C ASN A 207 13.06 -0.31 -28.26
N SER A 208 12.86 0.43 -29.36
CA SER A 208 11.60 1.13 -29.64
C SER A 208 10.57 0.29 -30.38
N HIS A 209 10.98 -0.81 -31.01
CA HIS A 209 10.16 -1.64 -31.91
C HIS A 209 9.53 -0.82 -33.07
N LYS A 210 10.23 0.24 -33.53
CA LYS A 210 9.78 1.12 -34.61
C LYS A 210 10.58 0.88 -35.92
N SER A 211 10.19 1.57 -36.98
CA SER A 211 10.88 1.49 -38.26
C SER A 211 12.32 2.03 -38.20
N TYR A 212 13.15 1.61 -39.16
CA TYR A 212 14.50 2.14 -39.30
C TYR A 212 14.51 3.66 -39.53
N SER A 213 13.60 4.17 -40.34
CA SER A 213 13.45 5.61 -40.58
C SER A 213 13.13 6.41 -39.30
N TYR A 214 12.31 5.83 -38.43
CA TYR A 214 12.06 6.43 -37.09
C TYR A 214 13.34 6.47 -36.23
N ALA A 215 14.10 5.37 -36.26
CA ALA A 215 15.33 5.26 -35.44
C ALA A 215 16.39 6.26 -35.95
N GLU A 216 16.53 6.38 -37.27
CA GLU A 216 17.43 7.35 -37.91
C GLU A 216 17.04 8.80 -37.58
N ALA A 217 15.77 9.16 -37.75
CA ALA A 217 15.27 10.49 -37.39
C ALA A 217 15.45 10.79 -35.88
N LYS A 218 15.37 9.76 -35.02
CA LYS A 218 15.57 9.90 -33.59
C LYS A 218 17.05 10.10 -33.25
N TYR A 219 17.94 9.37 -33.93
CA TYR A 219 19.39 9.56 -33.83
C TYR A 219 19.81 10.96 -34.29
N GLU A 220 19.31 11.46 -35.40
CA GLU A 220 19.64 12.82 -35.88
C GLU A 220 19.24 13.91 -34.84
N LYS A 221 18.11 13.72 -34.15
CA LYS A 221 17.73 14.61 -33.01
C LYS A 221 18.70 14.47 -31.83
N LEU A 222 19.18 13.26 -31.57
CA LEU A 222 20.17 13.02 -30.50
C LEU A 222 21.50 13.65 -30.84
N LEU A 223 21.94 13.54 -32.12
CA LEU A 223 23.17 14.15 -32.63
C LEU A 223 23.11 15.69 -32.50
N GLN A 224 22.01 16.31 -32.94
CA GLN A 224 21.82 17.77 -32.81
C GLN A 224 21.79 18.21 -31.32
N ALA A 225 21.24 17.38 -30.45
CA ALA A 225 21.25 17.65 -29.01
C ALA A 225 22.68 17.55 -28.44
N ALA A 226 23.47 16.59 -28.92
CA ALA A 226 24.87 16.44 -28.54
C ALA A 226 25.74 17.61 -29.01
N GLU A 227 25.59 18.05 -30.27
CA GLU A 227 26.28 19.22 -30.85
C GLU A 227 26.02 20.50 -30.03
N LYS A 228 24.78 20.72 -29.58
CA LYS A 228 24.45 21.87 -28.71
C LYS A 228 24.97 21.70 -27.30
N SER A 229 24.93 20.48 -26.79
CA SER A 229 25.34 20.21 -25.40
C SER A 229 26.86 20.33 -25.23
N ILE A 230 27.68 20.00 -26.23
CA ILE A 230 29.14 20.00 -26.13
C ILE A 230 29.70 21.39 -25.79
N GLU A 231 29.02 22.46 -26.20
CA GLU A 231 29.44 23.82 -25.96
C GLU A 231 29.27 24.28 -24.48
N VAL A 232 28.36 23.64 -23.76
CA VAL A 232 27.95 24.09 -22.40
C VAL A 232 28.06 23.01 -21.34
N CYS A 233 28.24 21.74 -21.71
CA CYS A 233 28.27 20.64 -20.78
C CYS A 233 29.54 20.64 -19.91
N ILE A 234 29.40 20.16 -18.67
CA ILE A 234 30.53 19.93 -17.78
C ILE A 234 30.73 18.41 -17.71
N VAL A 235 31.78 17.93 -18.35
CA VAL A 235 32.14 16.51 -18.38
C VAL A 235 33.36 16.27 -17.49
N ASN A 236 33.21 15.41 -16.49
CA ASN A 236 34.28 14.95 -15.64
C ASN A 236 34.71 13.52 -16.05
N LEU A 237 35.94 13.11 -15.69
CA LEU A 237 36.46 11.76 -15.95
C LEU A 237 35.56 10.65 -15.37
N SER A 238 34.78 10.94 -14.33
CA SER A 238 33.86 10.00 -13.70
C SER A 238 32.43 10.01 -14.26
N SER A 239 32.13 10.93 -15.20
CA SER A 239 30.77 11.12 -15.72
C SER A 239 30.19 9.84 -16.33
N ALA A 240 30.96 9.14 -17.13
CA ALA A 240 30.56 7.89 -17.77
C ALA A 240 30.22 6.81 -16.71
N VAL A 241 31.10 6.63 -15.72
CA VAL A 241 30.92 5.64 -14.66
C VAL A 241 29.66 5.94 -13.83
N PHE A 242 29.42 7.21 -13.49
CA PHE A 242 28.23 7.61 -12.74
C PHE A 242 26.94 7.29 -13.51
N ILE A 243 26.87 7.63 -14.80
CA ILE A 243 25.71 7.34 -15.65
C ILE A 243 25.51 5.83 -15.76
N GLN A 244 26.53 5.08 -16.12
CA GLN A 244 26.46 3.64 -16.32
C GLN A 244 26.05 2.89 -15.07
N THR A 245 26.63 3.23 -13.90
CA THR A 245 26.25 2.61 -12.64
C THR A 245 24.82 2.94 -12.24
N THR A 246 24.38 4.19 -12.42
CA THR A 246 23.00 4.59 -12.11
C THR A 246 22.00 3.87 -13.03
N VAL A 247 22.29 3.76 -14.33
CA VAL A 247 21.45 3.03 -15.29
C VAL A 247 21.38 1.55 -14.96
N SER A 248 22.50 0.91 -14.62
CA SER A 248 22.55 -0.50 -14.23
C SER A 248 21.67 -0.77 -13.00
N VAL A 249 21.69 0.11 -12.00
CA VAL A 249 20.80 0.01 -10.85
C VAL A 249 19.32 0.13 -11.25
N ILE A 250 19.00 1.09 -12.13
CA ILE A 250 17.62 1.25 -12.62
C ILE A 250 17.14 -0.01 -13.35
N PHE A 251 17.95 -0.63 -14.21
CA PHE A 251 17.59 -1.88 -14.88
C PHE A 251 17.37 -3.02 -13.88
N SER A 252 18.25 -3.18 -12.90
CA SER A 252 18.09 -4.21 -11.85
C SER A 252 16.79 -4.03 -11.06
N LEU A 253 16.44 -2.78 -10.73
CA LEU A 253 15.18 -2.46 -10.04
C LEU A 253 13.95 -2.74 -10.93
N GLN A 254 14.03 -2.44 -12.24
CA GLN A 254 12.96 -2.73 -13.20
C GLN A 254 12.74 -4.24 -13.36
N GLU A 255 13.81 -5.05 -13.41
CA GLU A 255 13.72 -6.52 -13.42
C GLU A 255 13.10 -7.07 -12.15
N ALA A 256 13.53 -6.58 -10.99
CA ALA A 256 12.93 -6.95 -9.70
C ALA A 256 11.43 -6.59 -9.65
N LEU A 257 11.06 -5.41 -10.17
CA LEU A 257 9.68 -4.98 -10.24
C LEU A 257 8.83 -5.90 -11.14
N LYS A 258 9.40 -6.34 -12.28
CA LYS A 258 8.75 -7.31 -13.16
C LYS A 258 8.53 -8.64 -12.46
N ALA A 259 9.55 -9.18 -11.80
CA ALA A 259 9.44 -10.44 -11.05
C ALA A 259 8.35 -10.37 -9.96
N ILE A 260 8.25 -9.24 -9.24
CA ILE A 260 7.19 -9.01 -8.25
C ILE A 260 5.81 -8.98 -8.91
N ASN A 261 5.65 -8.33 -10.05
CA ASN A 261 4.38 -8.30 -10.77
C ASN A 261 3.95 -9.69 -11.22
N ASP A 262 4.89 -10.47 -11.78
CA ASP A 262 4.64 -11.85 -12.21
C ASP A 262 4.21 -12.74 -11.01
N GLU A 263 4.84 -12.57 -9.86
CA GLU A 263 4.50 -13.31 -8.64
C GLU A 263 3.14 -12.87 -8.05
N ILE A 264 2.83 -11.58 -8.01
CA ILE A 264 1.50 -11.07 -7.61
C ILE A 264 0.43 -11.72 -8.49
N LYS A 265 0.64 -11.73 -9.80
CA LYS A 265 -0.29 -12.34 -10.75
C LYS A 265 -0.44 -13.84 -10.47
N ARG A 266 0.66 -14.57 -10.31
CA ARG A 266 0.63 -16.00 -9.98
C ARG A 266 -0.15 -16.29 -8.71
N LEU A 267 0.12 -15.56 -7.63
CA LEU A 267 -0.57 -15.73 -6.34
C LEU A 267 -2.05 -15.36 -6.41
N SER A 268 -2.40 -14.32 -7.19
CA SER A 268 -3.81 -13.92 -7.35
C SER A 268 -4.68 -14.98 -8.03
N LEU A 269 -4.08 -15.88 -8.80
CA LEU A 269 -4.76 -17.01 -9.44
C LEU A 269 -4.93 -18.21 -8.52
N LEU A 270 -4.17 -18.33 -7.41
CA LEU A 270 -4.25 -19.46 -6.49
C LEU A 270 -5.46 -19.39 -5.53
N ASP A 271 -5.99 -18.20 -5.31
CA ASP A 271 -7.15 -17.98 -4.44
C ASP A 271 -8.37 -17.59 -5.33
N GLU A 272 -9.28 -18.53 -5.55
CA GLU A 272 -10.44 -18.34 -6.44
C GLU A 272 -11.31 -17.16 -6.01
N LYS A 273 -11.51 -16.95 -4.69
CA LYS A 273 -12.28 -15.82 -4.18
C LYS A 273 -11.58 -14.50 -4.48
N PHE A 274 -10.27 -14.46 -4.22
CA PHE A 274 -9.45 -13.26 -4.50
C PHE A 274 -9.46 -12.92 -5.99
N HIS A 275 -9.28 -13.92 -6.84
CA HIS A 275 -9.31 -13.76 -8.30
C HIS A 275 -10.65 -13.24 -8.81
N LYS A 276 -11.76 -13.82 -8.31
CA LYS A 276 -13.11 -13.37 -8.63
C LYS A 276 -13.34 -11.92 -8.22
N ASP A 277 -12.99 -11.57 -6.99
CA ASP A 277 -13.12 -10.22 -6.46
C ASP A 277 -12.23 -9.21 -7.21
N MET A 278 -11.03 -9.63 -7.63
CA MET A 278 -10.12 -8.84 -8.47
C MET A 278 -10.77 -8.54 -9.83
N THR A 279 -11.35 -9.54 -10.48
CA THR A 279 -12.06 -9.40 -11.76
C THR A 279 -13.25 -8.45 -11.64
N LEU A 280 -14.01 -8.56 -10.54
CA LEU A 280 -15.12 -7.66 -10.26
C LEU A 280 -14.63 -6.21 -10.08
N LEU A 281 -13.54 -5.98 -9.36
CA LEU A 281 -12.98 -4.63 -9.19
C LEU A 281 -12.46 -4.02 -10.50
N GLN A 282 -11.94 -4.84 -11.42
CA GLN A 282 -11.49 -4.39 -12.74
C GLN A 282 -12.63 -3.85 -13.62
N SER A 283 -13.89 -4.15 -13.31
CA SER A 283 -15.04 -3.52 -13.96
C SER A 283 -15.18 -2.03 -13.63
N ILE A 284 -14.55 -1.55 -12.57
CA ILE A 284 -14.57 -0.13 -12.18
C ILE A 284 -13.60 0.65 -13.07
N PRO A 285 -14.02 1.73 -13.72
CA PRO A 285 -13.15 2.53 -14.58
C PRO A 285 -11.85 2.96 -13.89
N GLY A 286 -10.71 2.65 -14.51
CA GLY A 286 -9.39 2.97 -14.00
C GLY A 286 -8.80 1.98 -12.98
N VAL A 287 -9.52 0.91 -12.63
CA VAL A 287 -8.97 -0.16 -11.80
C VAL A 287 -8.29 -1.19 -12.68
N GLY A 288 -6.96 -1.22 -12.66
CA GLY A 288 -6.14 -2.28 -13.26
C GLY A 288 -5.87 -3.41 -12.26
N GLU A 289 -5.21 -4.48 -12.73
CA GLU A 289 -4.88 -5.68 -11.96
C GLU A 289 -4.13 -5.34 -10.65
N TYR A 290 -3.02 -4.60 -10.74
CA TYR A 290 -2.25 -4.17 -9.57
C TYR A 290 -3.09 -3.33 -8.58
N THR A 291 -3.91 -2.40 -9.09
CA THR A 291 -4.80 -1.58 -8.24
C THR A 291 -5.80 -2.43 -7.48
N ALA A 292 -6.40 -3.42 -8.15
CA ALA A 292 -7.32 -4.38 -7.51
C ALA A 292 -6.60 -5.22 -6.45
N CYS A 293 -5.40 -5.73 -6.75
CA CYS A 293 -4.59 -6.50 -5.80
C CYS A 293 -4.25 -5.69 -4.55
N VAL A 294 -3.84 -4.42 -4.69
CA VAL A 294 -3.57 -3.54 -3.53
C VAL A 294 -4.82 -3.34 -2.68
N ILE A 295 -5.95 -3.03 -3.32
CA ILE A 295 -7.21 -2.79 -2.59
C ILE A 295 -7.63 -4.05 -1.83
N LEU A 296 -7.67 -5.20 -2.48
CA LEU A 296 -8.13 -6.47 -1.89
C LEU A 296 -7.18 -6.96 -0.79
N SER A 297 -5.89 -6.91 -1.02
CA SER A 297 -4.90 -7.37 -0.03
C SER A 297 -4.85 -6.50 1.24
N GLU A 298 -5.20 -5.24 1.15
CA GLU A 298 -5.30 -4.36 2.31
C GLU A 298 -6.70 -4.38 2.96
N LEU A 299 -7.76 -4.61 2.18
CA LEU A 299 -9.13 -4.75 2.65
C LEU A 299 -9.35 -6.06 3.42
N GLY A 300 -8.86 -7.17 2.87
CA GLY A 300 -9.23 -8.51 3.28
C GLY A 300 -10.65 -8.89 2.84
N ASP A 301 -11.46 -9.37 3.77
CA ASP A 301 -12.84 -9.73 3.47
C ASP A 301 -13.80 -8.55 3.68
N VAL A 302 -14.54 -8.20 2.63
CA VAL A 302 -15.57 -7.14 2.68
C VAL A 302 -16.69 -7.46 3.68
N SER A 303 -16.90 -8.73 4.01
CA SER A 303 -17.92 -9.16 4.99
C SER A 303 -17.68 -8.62 6.39
N ASN A 304 -16.42 -8.26 6.71
CA ASN A 304 -16.05 -7.62 7.98
C ASN A 304 -16.63 -6.20 8.15
N PHE A 305 -17.23 -5.64 7.11
CA PHE A 305 -17.79 -4.29 7.13
C PHE A 305 -19.29 -4.36 6.85
N SER A 306 -20.09 -3.87 7.78
CA SER A 306 -21.56 -3.83 7.63
C SER A 306 -22.01 -2.71 6.70
N LYS A 307 -21.27 -1.60 6.67
CA LYS A 307 -21.63 -0.37 5.95
C LYS A 307 -20.42 0.24 5.22
N PRO A 308 -20.63 0.89 4.07
CA PRO A 308 -19.55 1.55 3.33
C PRO A 308 -18.77 2.59 4.16
N LYS A 309 -19.42 3.22 5.15
CA LYS A 309 -18.77 4.19 6.03
C LYS A 309 -17.66 3.58 6.87
N GLU A 310 -17.82 2.33 7.28
CA GLU A 310 -16.81 1.61 8.05
C GLU A 310 -15.55 1.37 7.22
N LEU A 311 -15.71 0.99 5.93
CA LEU A 311 -14.60 0.83 5.01
C LEU A 311 -13.90 2.17 4.70
N VAL A 312 -14.67 3.27 4.59
CA VAL A 312 -14.10 4.62 4.45
C VAL A 312 -13.24 5.00 5.65
N ALA A 313 -13.70 4.67 6.87
CA ALA A 313 -12.95 4.89 8.10
C ALA A 313 -11.72 3.96 8.20
N PHE A 314 -11.86 2.70 7.80
CA PHE A 314 -10.76 1.73 7.76
C PHE A 314 -9.60 2.19 6.87
N PHE A 315 -9.91 2.80 5.71
CA PHE A 315 -8.91 3.40 4.83
C PHE A 315 -8.43 4.79 5.30
N GLY A 316 -9.00 5.30 6.40
CA GLY A 316 -8.60 6.58 6.99
C GLY A 316 -8.98 7.80 6.15
N LEU A 317 -10.10 7.73 5.43
CA LEU A 317 -10.69 8.80 4.63
C LEU A 317 -11.83 9.53 5.35
N ASP A 318 -12.20 9.09 6.55
CA ASP A 318 -13.18 9.75 7.43
C ASP A 318 -12.63 11.08 7.94
N PRO A 319 -13.46 12.10 8.14
CA PRO A 319 -13.04 13.35 8.75
C PRO A 319 -12.74 13.13 10.23
N GLY A 320 -11.61 13.62 10.71
CA GLY A 320 -11.35 13.72 12.15
C GLY A 320 -12.32 14.74 12.76
N VAL A 321 -13.18 14.28 13.67
CA VAL A 321 -14.11 15.16 14.39
C VAL A 321 -13.41 15.70 15.63
N SER A 322 -13.37 17.03 15.76
CA SER A 322 -12.93 17.71 16.98
C SER A 322 -14.02 18.70 17.38
N GLN A 323 -14.84 18.28 18.35
CA GLN A 323 -15.90 19.08 18.95
C GLN A 323 -15.68 19.15 20.44
N SER A 324 -15.74 20.34 21.01
CA SER A 324 -15.67 20.58 22.46
C SER A 324 -16.64 21.71 22.82
N GLY A 325 -17.72 21.38 23.51
CA GLY A 325 -18.77 22.32 23.85
C GLY A 325 -19.33 23.04 22.60
N THR A 326 -19.28 24.37 22.60
CA THR A 326 -19.72 25.21 21.47
C THR A 326 -18.70 25.29 20.32
N TYR A 327 -17.47 24.78 20.50
CA TYR A 327 -16.41 24.81 19.50
C TYR A 327 -16.55 23.68 18.50
N ASN A 328 -16.82 24.00 17.25
CA ASN A 328 -16.84 23.06 16.14
C ASN A 328 -15.76 23.43 15.12
N ARG A 329 -14.76 22.58 14.95
CA ARG A 329 -13.65 22.82 14.04
C ARG A 329 -14.14 22.78 12.59
N LYS A 330 -14.11 23.93 11.89
CA LYS A 330 -14.61 24.07 10.51
C LYS A 330 -13.78 23.30 9.46
N ASN A 331 -12.49 23.03 9.71
CA ASN A 331 -11.57 22.36 8.76
C ASN A 331 -11.04 21.06 9.33
N ASN A 332 -11.79 19.99 9.18
CA ASN A 332 -11.36 18.64 9.61
C ASN A 332 -10.51 17.98 8.53
N LYS A 333 -9.28 17.59 8.90
CA LYS A 333 -8.43 16.71 8.07
C LYS A 333 -8.98 15.28 8.13
N ILE A 334 -8.66 14.47 7.11
CA ILE A 334 -8.95 13.02 7.16
C ILE A 334 -8.15 12.36 8.29
N SER A 335 -8.68 11.29 8.87
CA SER A 335 -8.09 10.61 10.04
C SER A 335 -6.71 9.98 9.77
N LYS A 336 -6.46 9.53 8.53
CA LYS A 336 -5.25 8.83 8.08
C LYS A 336 -4.91 7.55 8.87
N ARG A 337 -5.87 6.97 9.58
CA ARG A 337 -5.66 5.79 10.43
C ARG A 337 -5.38 4.50 9.66
N GLY A 338 -5.82 4.43 8.39
CA GLY A 338 -5.63 3.27 7.53
C GLY A 338 -4.33 3.29 6.72
N SER A 339 -4.18 2.31 5.82
CA SER A 339 -3.01 2.15 4.96
C SER A 339 -2.72 3.37 4.09
N PRO A 340 -1.53 3.98 4.15
CA PRO A 340 -1.13 5.05 3.24
C PRO A 340 -1.10 4.59 1.79
N HIS A 341 -0.76 3.33 1.53
CA HIS A 341 -0.67 2.75 0.20
C HIS A 341 -2.04 2.72 -0.49
N VAL A 342 -3.08 2.24 0.22
CA VAL A 342 -4.45 2.28 -0.33
C VAL A 342 -4.91 3.71 -0.60
N ARG A 343 -4.62 4.66 0.29
CA ARG A 343 -4.99 6.06 0.04
C ARG A 343 -4.30 6.65 -1.18
N LEU A 344 -3.04 6.28 -1.45
CA LEU A 344 -2.34 6.66 -2.68
C LEU A 344 -3.05 6.09 -3.91
N ILE A 345 -3.32 4.79 -3.91
CA ILE A 345 -4.02 4.10 -5.01
C ILE A 345 -5.41 4.71 -5.23
N LEU A 346 -6.18 4.93 -4.18
CA LEU A 346 -7.50 5.59 -4.28
C LEU A 346 -7.40 7.03 -4.81
N HIS A 347 -6.33 7.75 -4.49
CA HIS A 347 -6.10 9.08 -5.06
C HIS A 347 -5.78 9.01 -6.55
N MET A 348 -4.95 8.07 -6.98
CA MET A 348 -4.65 7.84 -8.39
C MET A 348 -5.91 7.40 -9.15
N LEU A 349 -6.70 6.50 -8.59
CA LEU A 349 -7.98 6.06 -9.13
C LEU A 349 -8.98 7.23 -9.25
N ALA A 350 -9.06 8.09 -8.23
CA ALA A 350 -9.87 9.29 -8.29
C ALA A 350 -9.41 10.23 -9.42
N LYS A 351 -8.10 10.40 -9.61
CA LYS A 351 -7.54 11.20 -10.71
C LYS A 351 -7.91 10.62 -12.07
N SER A 352 -7.76 9.31 -12.29
CA SER A 352 -8.08 8.66 -13.57
C SER A 352 -9.56 8.73 -13.92
N ASN A 353 -10.45 8.87 -12.94
CA ASN A 353 -11.89 9.02 -13.14
C ASN A 353 -12.36 10.46 -13.40
N VAL A 354 -11.51 11.46 -13.14
CA VAL A 354 -11.89 12.89 -13.33
C VAL A 354 -11.07 13.61 -14.40
N TYR A 355 -9.91 13.05 -14.76
CA TYR A 355 -9.07 13.60 -15.83
C TYR A 355 -9.12 12.71 -17.07
N PRO A 356 -8.95 13.28 -18.26
CA PRO A 356 -8.96 12.49 -19.49
C PRO A 356 -7.73 11.58 -19.56
N ASN A 357 -7.88 10.45 -20.24
CA ASN A 357 -6.79 9.57 -20.62
C ASN A 357 -5.89 10.18 -21.72
N ARG A 358 -4.89 9.43 -22.18
CA ARG A 358 -4.00 9.89 -23.26
C ARG A 358 -4.72 10.20 -24.58
N ASN A 359 -5.88 9.57 -24.80
CA ASN A 359 -6.74 9.78 -25.98
C ASN A 359 -7.72 10.95 -25.80
N ARG A 360 -7.61 11.71 -24.69
CA ARG A 360 -8.50 12.80 -24.30
C ARG A 360 -9.94 12.35 -23.98
N GLU A 361 -10.15 11.09 -23.63
CA GLU A 361 -11.45 10.52 -23.26
C GLU A 361 -11.57 10.45 -21.72
N TYR A 362 -12.76 10.67 -21.21
CA TYR A 362 -13.08 10.51 -19.78
C TYR A 362 -13.58 9.11 -19.50
N LEU A 363 -12.86 8.37 -18.66
CA LEU A 363 -13.25 7.01 -18.27
C LEU A 363 -14.57 6.98 -17.48
N ASN A 364 -14.89 8.05 -16.76
CA ASN A 364 -16.09 8.17 -15.94
C ASN A 364 -16.72 9.58 -16.07
N PRO A 365 -17.54 9.82 -17.08
CA PRO A 365 -18.19 11.11 -17.28
C PRO A 365 -19.05 11.57 -16.08
N VAL A 366 -19.69 10.63 -15.39
CA VAL A 366 -20.51 10.93 -14.19
C VAL A 366 -19.65 11.48 -13.06
N MET A 367 -18.50 10.85 -12.81
CA MET A 367 -17.58 11.33 -11.77
C MET A 367 -16.92 12.67 -12.17
N ARG A 368 -16.66 12.84 -13.47
CA ARG A 368 -16.16 14.12 -14.01
C ARG A 368 -17.17 15.24 -13.77
N ALA A 369 -18.43 15.06 -14.11
CA ALA A 369 -19.49 16.05 -13.87
C ALA A 369 -19.61 16.41 -12.38
N TYR A 370 -19.52 15.40 -11.50
CA TYR A 370 -19.49 15.65 -10.06
C TYR A 370 -18.26 16.48 -9.64
N PHE A 371 -17.09 16.19 -10.19
CA PHE A 371 -15.85 16.94 -9.93
C PHE A 371 -16.01 18.40 -10.35
N GLU A 372 -16.47 18.68 -11.57
CA GLU A 372 -16.65 20.03 -12.12
C GLU A 372 -17.61 20.86 -11.28
N LYS A 373 -18.73 20.27 -10.88
CA LYS A 373 -19.68 20.93 -10.00
C LYS A 373 -19.08 21.30 -8.64
N LYS A 374 -18.25 20.42 -8.07
CA LYS A 374 -17.72 20.62 -6.72
C LYS A 374 -16.44 21.43 -6.65
N ILE A 375 -15.62 21.44 -7.71
CA ILE A 375 -14.38 22.23 -7.73
C ILE A 375 -14.65 23.73 -7.82
N ALA A 376 -15.81 24.13 -8.34
CA ALA A 376 -16.26 25.50 -8.34
C ALA A 376 -16.58 26.06 -6.93
N GLU A 377 -16.94 25.16 -5.99
CA GLU A 377 -17.38 25.54 -4.65
C GLU A 377 -16.31 25.25 -3.56
N LYS A 378 -15.39 24.31 -3.80
CA LYS A 378 -14.53 23.76 -2.76
C LYS A 378 -13.09 23.58 -3.22
N PRO A 379 -12.10 23.69 -2.31
CA PRO A 379 -10.69 23.43 -2.62
C PRO A 379 -10.45 22.02 -3.19
N TYR A 380 -9.54 21.93 -4.15
CA TYR A 380 -9.17 20.70 -4.88
C TYR A 380 -9.01 19.46 -3.98
N LYS A 381 -8.22 19.57 -2.91
CA LYS A 381 -7.95 18.44 -2.00
C LYS A 381 -9.22 17.91 -1.33
N ILE A 382 -10.17 18.78 -1.02
CA ILE A 382 -11.46 18.41 -0.41
C ILE A 382 -12.32 17.64 -1.43
N VAL A 383 -12.37 18.14 -2.67
CA VAL A 383 -13.14 17.51 -3.75
C VAL A 383 -12.54 16.12 -4.08
N MET A 384 -11.23 16.01 -4.19
CA MET A 384 -10.57 14.73 -4.43
C MET A 384 -10.82 13.72 -3.30
N CYS A 385 -10.79 14.13 -2.03
CA CYS A 385 -11.17 13.26 -0.92
C CYS A 385 -12.64 12.81 -1.00
N ALA A 386 -13.54 13.67 -1.45
CA ALA A 386 -14.94 13.28 -1.65
C ALA A 386 -15.09 12.24 -2.77
N ILE A 387 -14.32 12.35 -3.86
CA ILE A 387 -14.29 11.37 -4.94
C ILE A 387 -13.70 10.06 -4.46
N MET A 388 -12.57 10.08 -3.75
CA MET A 388 -11.98 8.88 -3.13
C MET A 388 -13.00 8.13 -2.27
N ARG A 389 -13.77 8.85 -1.45
CA ARG A 389 -14.85 8.24 -0.64
C ARG A 389 -15.95 7.62 -1.48
N LYS A 390 -16.33 8.25 -2.61
CA LYS A 390 -17.29 7.66 -3.56
C LYS A 390 -16.72 6.39 -4.20
N MET A 391 -15.43 6.39 -4.58
CA MET A 391 -14.77 5.19 -5.11
C MET A 391 -14.79 4.05 -4.09
N VAL A 392 -14.53 4.33 -2.80
CA VAL A 392 -14.63 3.31 -1.73
C VAL A 392 -16.06 2.77 -1.60
N GLN A 393 -17.08 3.61 -1.73
CA GLN A 393 -18.48 3.16 -1.70
C GLN A 393 -18.81 2.26 -2.90
N ILE A 394 -18.29 2.57 -4.08
CA ILE A 394 -18.43 1.73 -5.28
C ILE A 394 -17.72 0.40 -5.09
N ILE A 395 -16.47 0.39 -4.62
CA ILE A 395 -15.70 -0.81 -4.31
C ILE A 395 -16.47 -1.70 -3.33
N PHE A 396 -16.99 -1.11 -2.23
CA PHE A 396 -17.79 -1.83 -1.26
C PHE A 396 -19.04 -2.46 -1.91
N ALA A 397 -19.78 -1.71 -2.73
CA ALA A 397 -21.00 -2.19 -3.37
C ALA A 397 -20.73 -3.34 -4.37
N VAL A 398 -19.67 -3.21 -5.17
CA VAL A 398 -19.27 -4.25 -6.14
C VAL A 398 -18.92 -5.55 -5.42
N LEU A 399 -18.07 -5.47 -4.39
CA LEU A 399 -17.64 -6.65 -3.63
C LEU A 399 -18.76 -7.24 -2.77
N ARG A 400 -19.59 -6.42 -2.14
CA ARG A 400 -20.69 -6.89 -1.28
C ARG A 400 -21.80 -7.57 -2.06
N ASN A 401 -22.14 -7.00 -3.23
CA ASN A 401 -23.21 -7.51 -4.07
C ASN A 401 -22.73 -8.56 -5.08
N GLN A 402 -21.42 -8.78 -5.20
CA GLN A 402 -20.79 -9.68 -6.17
C GLN A 402 -21.28 -9.42 -7.60
N ARG A 403 -21.39 -8.15 -7.98
CA ARG A 403 -21.82 -7.69 -9.31
C ARG A 403 -20.83 -6.70 -9.88
N ALA A 404 -20.54 -6.81 -11.17
CA ALA A 404 -19.69 -5.87 -11.89
C ALA A 404 -20.27 -4.45 -11.83
N PHE A 405 -19.35 -3.47 -11.84
CA PHE A 405 -19.74 -2.06 -11.88
C PHE A 405 -20.38 -1.73 -13.23
N GLU A 406 -21.46 -0.99 -13.17
CA GLU A 406 -22.12 -0.39 -14.34
C GLU A 406 -22.17 1.12 -14.18
N LEU A 407 -21.72 1.83 -15.21
CA LEU A 407 -21.76 3.29 -15.22
C LEU A 407 -23.20 3.78 -15.35
N ARG A 408 -23.68 4.50 -14.35
CA ARG A 408 -25.05 5.03 -14.31
C ARG A 408 -25.04 6.45 -13.77
N THR A 409 -25.90 7.29 -14.29
CA THR A 409 -26.20 8.59 -13.69
C THR A 409 -26.93 8.42 -12.35
N PRO A 410 -26.92 9.45 -11.47
CA PRO A 410 -27.69 9.42 -10.22
C PRO A 410 -29.17 9.18 -10.44
N GLU A 411 -29.74 9.72 -11.50
CA GLU A 411 -31.16 9.59 -11.89
C GLU A 411 -31.49 8.14 -12.29
N GLU A 412 -30.67 7.53 -13.15
CA GLU A 412 -30.80 6.12 -13.55
C GLU A 412 -30.68 5.21 -12.34
N HIS A 413 -29.75 5.48 -11.44
CA HIS A 413 -29.57 4.70 -10.22
C HIS A 413 -30.78 4.79 -9.30
N GLN A 414 -31.35 5.97 -9.10
CA GLN A 414 -32.57 6.16 -8.30
C GLN A 414 -33.78 5.45 -8.92
N LYS A 415 -33.92 5.48 -10.25
CA LYS A 415 -34.99 4.78 -10.96
C LYS A 415 -34.90 3.28 -10.71
N LEU A 416 -33.71 2.70 -10.84
CA LEU A 416 -33.48 1.28 -10.62
C LEU A 416 -33.81 0.84 -9.17
N ILE A 417 -33.44 1.67 -8.15
CA ILE A 417 -33.79 1.38 -6.76
C ILE A 417 -35.31 1.35 -6.56
N ARG A 418 -36.04 2.30 -7.15
CA ARG A 418 -37.52 2.35 -7.07
C ARG A 418 -38.16 1.16 -7.75
N GLU A 419 -37.63 0.73 -8.89
CA GLU A 419 -38.10 -0.44 -9.62
C GLU A 419 -37.90 -1.74 -8.83
N ASN A 420 -36.70 -1.93 -8.27
CA ASN A 420 -36.36 -3.08 -7.43
C ASN A 420 -37.18 -3.14 -6.13
N SER A 421 -37.47 -1.96 -5.52
CA SER A 421 -38.32 -1.88 -4.32
C SER A 421 -39.78 -2.30 -4.60
N LYS A 422 -40.26 -2.09 -5.82
CA LYS A 422 -41.60 -2.51 -6.23
C LYS A 422 -41.72 -4.01 -6.57
N LEU A 423 -40.57 -4.66 -6.85
CA LEU A 423 -40.52 -6.09 -7.13
C LEU A 423 -40.40 -6.95 -5.85
N VAL A 424 -40.07 -6.34 -4.72
CA VAL A 424 -39.91 -7.00 -3.41
C VAL A 424 -41.10 -6.72 -2.47
N ALA A 425 -41.99 -5.81 -2.83
CA ALA A 425 -43.27 -5.54 -2.17
C ALA A 425 -44.42 -6.28 -2.86
#